data_9ecc2dc460b44cc8653165f8915316cd
#
_entry.id   9ecc2dc460b44cc8653165f8915316cd
#
_cell.length_a   1.000
_cell.length_b   1.000
_cell.length_c   1.000
_cell.angle_alpha   90.00
_cell.angle_beta   90.00
_cell.angle_gamma   90.00
#
_symmetry.space_group_name_H-M   'P 1'
#
loop_
_entity.id
_entity.type
_entity.pdbx_description
1 polymer ?
#
loop_
_entity_poly.entity_id
_entity_poly.type
_entity_poly.pdbx_seq_one_letter_code
_entity_poly.pdbx_strand_id
1 'polypeptide(L)'
;MHCDALLKLYETQGKIQFKEAIELETNMERLKKGKVKVQAFAVFIYPEIKAEQKFQVALDQIHYFYTDVLGNNPNMKLIKEWTDIETLQEDEIGALLTLEGVDAIGNDIKKFSILYQLGVRSVGLTWNNANLAADGAQEKRGAGLTSFGEEIVAFNNEHKMFTDVSHLCEKAFWDVMNVAKYPIASHSNSRAIM
;
A
#
# COMPACT_ATOMS: atom_id res chain seq x y z
N MET A 1 6.23 5.81 5.97
CA MET A 1 5.61 5.09 7.11
C MET A 1 4.29 4.51 6.65
N HIS A 2 4.02 3.26 6.97
CA HIS A 2 2.80 2.54 6.61
C HIS A 2 1.66 2.82 7.62
N CYS A 3 0.40 2.87 7.18
CA CYS A 3 -0.76 2.85 8.07
C CYS A 3 -2.00 2.27 7.38
N ASP A 4 -2.89 1.65 8.20
CA ASP A 4 -4.14 0.99 7.78
C ASP A 4 -5.38 1.87 8.00
N ALA A 5 -5.20 3.19 7.97
CA ALA A 5 -6.31 4.12 8.18
C ALA A 5 -7.46 3.90 7.19
N LEU A 6 -7.15 3.55 5.92
CA LEU A 6 -8.16 3.33 4.89
C LEU A 6 -9.04 2.11 5.19
N LEU A 7 -8.46 1.04 5.74
CA LEU A 7 -9.20 -0.14 6.17
C LEU A 7 -10.23 0.24 7.25
N LYS A 8 -9.81 1.00 8.26
CA LYS A 8 -10.70 1.45 9.35
C LYS A 8 -11.82 2.37 8.85
N LEU A 9 -11.52 3.29 7.94
CA LEU A 9 -12.54 4.14 7.32
C LEU A 9 -13.56 3.29 6.53
N TYR A 10 -13.09 2.29 5.79
CA TYR A 10 -13.94 1.34 5.09
C TYR A 10 -14.81 0.51 6.04
N GLU A 11 -14.24 -0.11 7.06
CA GLU A 11 -14.96 -0.94 8.05
C GLU A 11 -16.05 -0.16 8.79
N THR A 12 -15.79 1.09 9.09
CA THR A 12 -16.74 1.98 9.76
C THR A 12 -17.72 2.64 8.81
N GLN A 13 -17.61 2.38 7.48
CA GLN A 13 -18.43 3.00 6.44
C GLN A 13 -18.43 4.53 6.54
N GLY A 14 -17.25 5.12 6.81
CA GLY A 14 -17.07 6.57 6.93
C GLY A 14 -17.73 7.20 8.17
N LYS A 15 -18.12 6.43 9.18
CA LYS A 15 -18.67 6.97 10.43
C LYS A 15 -17.63 7.69 11.28
N ILE A 16 -16.35 7.37 11.09
CA ILE A 16 -15.21 8.10 11.66
C ILE A 16 -14.53 8.92 10.59
N GLN A 17 -13.82 9.99 10.97
CA GLN A 17 -13.12 10.87 10.05
C GLN A 17 -11.60 10.80 10.29
N PHE A 18 -10.81 10.77 9.21
CA PHE A 18 -9.35 10.73 9.30
C PHE A 18 -8.77 11.89 10.09
N LYS A 19 -9.44 13.04 10.08
CA LYS A 19 -8.96 14.28 10.72
C LYS A 19 -8.57 14.08 12.18
N GLU A 20 -9.45 13.46 12.98
CA GLU A 20 -9.35 13.47 14.45
C GLU A 20 -9.78 12.18 15.14
N ALA A 21 -10.25 11.15 14.40
CA ALA A 21 -10.78 9.93 15.01
C ALA A 21 -9.75 9.27 15.93
N ILE A 22 -10.13 9.07 17.19
CA ILE A 22 -9.25 8.49 18.23
C ILE A 22 -9.00 6.99 18.01
N GLU A 23 -9.89 6.34 17.26
CA GLU A 23 -9.80 4.93 16.87
C GLU A 23 -8.71 4.67 15.85
N LEU A 24 -8.21 5.74 15.19
CA LEU A 24 -7.12 5.65 14.22
C LEU A 24 -5.77 5.86 14.93
N GLU A 25 -4.85 4.91 14.78
CA GLU A 25 -3.45 5.07 15.22
C GLU A 25 -2.78 6.22 14.46
N THR A 26 -3.16 6.43 13.22
CA THR A 26 -2.69 7.51 12.36
C THR A 26 -3.87 8.36 11.92
N ASN A 27 -3.91 9.60 12.35
CA ASN A 27 -4.88 10.61 11.92
C ASN A 27 -4.15 11.94 11.67
N MET A 28 -4.85 12.94 11.09
CA MET A 28 -4.23 14.22 10.71
C MET A 28 -3.60 14.96 11.90
N GLU A 29 -4.24 14.94 13.06
CA GLU A 29 -3.70 15.60 14.27
C GLU A 29 -2.41 14.93 14.75
N ARG A 30 -2.37 13.59 14.77
CA ARG A 30 -1.18 12.83 15.17
C ARG A 30 -0.04 13.01 14.17
N LEU A 31 -0.33 13.05 12.86
CA LEU A 31 0.68 13.33 11.85
C LEU A 31 1.30 14.72 12.03
N LYS A 32 0.49 15.76 12.27
CA LYS A 32 0.97 17.11 12.57
C LYS A 32 1.83 17.13 13.83
N LYS A 33 1.35 16.53 14.93
CA LYS A 33 2.09 16.45 16.20
C LYS A 33 3.41 15.71 16.04
N GLY A 34 3.43 14.63 15.23
CA GLY A 34 4.62 13.84 14.92
C GLY A 34 5.55 14.49 13.89
N LYS A 35 5.19 15.65 13.33
CA LYS A 35 5.93 16.33 12.25
C LYS A 35 6.20 15.42 11.05
N VAL A 36 5.23 14.57 10.73
CA VAL A 36 5.32 13.64 9.59
C VAL A 36 5.20 14.42 8.30
N LYS A 37 6.15 14.29 7.41
CA LYS A 37 6.15 14.99 6.12
C LYS A 37 5.48 14.20 5.00
N VAL A 38 5.61 12.86 5.02
CA VAL A 38 4.96 11.96 4.06
C VAL A 38 4.41 10.74 4.79
N GLN A 39 3.15 10.41 4.56
CA GLN A 39 2.47 9.23 5.08
C GLN A 39 2.01 8.32 3.94
N ALA A 40 2.34 7.03 4.04
CA ALA A 40 1.82 6.00 3.15
C ALA A 40 0.50 5.43 3.71
N PHE A 41 -0.51 5.38 2.87
CA PHE A 41 -1.85 4.88 3.18
C PHE A 41 -2.06 3.57 2.43
N ALA A 42 -2.16 2.47 3.17
CA ALA A 42 -2.33 1.16 2.59
C ALA A 42 -3.78 0.88 2.22
N VAL A 43 -3.98 0.37 1.01
CA VAL A 43 -5.15 -0.37 0.61
C VAL A 43 -4.87 -1.83 0.93
N PHE A 44 -5.58 -2.38 1.89
CA PHE A 44 -5.42 -3.76 2.35
C PHE A 44 -6.75 -4.51 2.24
N ILE A 45 -6.70 -5.76 1.81
CA ILE A 45 -7.88 -6.61 1.68
C ILE A 45 -7.68 -7.91 2.46
N TYR A 46 -8.56 -8.17 3.41
CA TYR A 46 -8.53 -9.42 4.17
C TYR A 46 -8.59 -10.65 3.27
N PRO A 47 -7.81 -11.71 3.55
CA PRO A 47 -7.80 -12.95 2.78
C PRO A 47 -9.19 -13.59 2.64
N GLU A 48 -10.04 -13.47 3.66
CA GLU A 48 -11.38 -14.06 3.74
C GLU A 48 -12.40 -13.44 2.77
N ILE A 49 -12.12 -12.23 2.26
CA ILE A 49 -12.97 -11.59 1.26
C ILE A 49 -12.99 -12.44 -0.02
N LYS A 50 -14.17 -12.67 -0.56
CA LYS A 50 -14.34 -13.44 -1.79
C LYS A 50 -13.61 -12.77 -2.96
N ALA A 51 -12.98 -13.57 -3.82
CA ALA A 51 -12.13 -13.09 -4.90
C ALA A 51 -12.83 -12.05 -5.80
N GLU A 52 -14.11 -12.27 -6.12
CA GLU A 52 -14.92 -11.36 -6.94
C GLU A 52 -15.20 -10.00 -6.28
N GLN A 53 -15.08 -9.89 -4.97
CA GLN A 53 -15.33 -8.67 -4.21
C GLN A 53 -14.05 -7.89 -3.90
N LYS A 54 -12.87 -8.53 -3.96
CA LYS A 54 -11.60 -7.91 -3.52
C LYS A 54 -11.28 -6.61 -4.26
N PHE A 55 -11.51 -6.55 -5.56
CA PHE A 55 -11.26 -5.34 -6.33
C PHE A 55 -12.20 -4.20 -5.93
N GLN A 56 -13.48 -4.49 -5.67
CA GLN A 56 -14.42 -3.49 -5.20
C GLN A 56 -14.02 -2.95 -3.83
N VAL A 57 -13.59 -3.81 -2.89
CA VAL A 57 -13.09 -3.39 -1.58
C VAL A 57 -11.88 -2.45 -1.70
N ALA A 58 -10.98 -2.72 -2.67
CA ALA A 58 -9.87 -1.82 -2.94
C ALA A 58 -10.36 -0.44 -3.44
N LEU A 59 -11.33 -0.40 -4.35
CA LEU A 59 -11.91 0.84 -4.84
C LEU A 59 -12.63 1.63 -3.75
N ASP A 60 -13.34 0.94 -2.85
CA ASP A 60 -14.03 1.58 -1.73
C ASP A 60 -13.03 2.23 -0.75
N GLN A 61 -11.90 1.58 -0.45
CA GLN A 61 -10.84 2.17 0.35
C GLN A 61 -10.19 3.38 -0.35
N ILE A 62 -9.96 3.29 -1.66
CA ILE A 62 -9.46 4.42 -2.46
C ILE A 62 -10.48 5.57 -2.49
N HIS A 63 -11.77 5.28 -2.49
CA HIS A 63 -12.80 6.31 -2.35
C HIS A 63 -12.62 7.10 -1.04
N TYR A 64 -12.43 6.43 0.11
CA TYR A 64 -12.16 7.12 1.39
C TYR A 64 -10.84 7.89 1.38
N PHE A 65 -9.83 7.39 0.70
CA PHE A 65 -8.58 8.13 0.53
C PHE A 65 -8.82 9.49 -0.14
N TYR A 66 -9.60 9.52 -1.22
CA TYR A 66 -9.87 10.76 -1.93
C TYR A 66 -10.88 11.66 -1.21
N THR A 67 -11.92 11.09 -0.60
CA THR A 67 -13.02 11.88 -0.03
C THR A 67 -12.74 12.32 1.39
N ASP A 68 -12.12 11.48 2.22
CA ASP A 68 -11.89 11.81 3.62
C ASP A 68 -10.43 12.21 3.91
N VAL A 69 -9.43 11.42 3.47
CA VAL A 69 -8.03 11.76 3.73
C VAL A 69 -7.62 13.03 2.99
N LEU A 70 -7.86 13.12 1.69
CA LEU A 70 -7.51 14.29 0.89
C LEU A 70 -8.60 15.36 0.93
N GLY A 71 -9.87 14.95 0.72
CA GLY A 71 -10.97 15.91 0.54
C GLY A 71 -11.29 16.73 1.77
N ASN A 72 -11.19 16.14 2.97
CA ASN A 72 -11.48 16.80 4.23
C ASN A 72 -10.25 17.44 4.89
N ASN A 73 -9.06 17.28 4.32
CA ASN A 73 -7.82 17.80 4.90
C ASN A 73 -7.00 18.57 3.84
N PRO A 74 -7.21 19.88 3.67
CA PRO A 74 -6.61 20.67 2.59
C PRO A 74 -5.07 20.69 2.59
N ASN A 75 -4.47 20.41 3.75
CA ASN A 75 -3.01 20.31 3.90
C ASN A 75 -2.47 18.90 3.55
N MET A 76 -3.33 17.91 3.23
CA MET A 76 -2.91 16.64 2.68
C MET A 76 -2.77 16.77 1.16
N LYS A 77 -1.62 16.36 0.62
CA LYS A 77 -1.31 16.44 -0.82
C LYS A 77 -1.03 15.06 -1.38
N LEU A 78 -1.72 14.72 -2.45
CA LEU A 78 -1.48 13.46 -3.16
C LEU A 78 -0.06 13.42 -3.73
N ILE A 79 0.66 12.35 -3.45
CA ILE A 79 2.00 12.09 -4.00
C ILE A 79 1.89 11.06 -5.13
N LYS A 80 2.22 11.47 -6.34
CA LYS A 80 2.34 10.60 -7.51
C LYS A 80 3.74 10.58 -8.10
N GLU A 81 4.46 11.69 -7.95
CA GLU A 81 5.79 11.87 -8.49
C GLU A 81 6.75 12.34 -7.39
N TRP A 82 8.04 12.15 -7.60
CA TRP A 82 9.05 12.60 -6.64
C TRP A 82 8.98 14.11 -6.39
N THR A 83 8.75 14.87 -7.45
CA THR A 83 8.59 16.33 -7.38
C THR A 83 7.45 16.78 -6.49
N ASP A 84 6.41 15.97 -6.29
CA ASP A 84 5.31 16.30 -5.36
C ASP A 84 5.83 16.39 -3.93
N ILE A 85 6.82 15.56 -3.57
CA ILE A 85 7.45 15.59 -2.23
C ILE A 85 8.32 16.84 -2.08
N GLU A 86 9.10 17.19 -3.11
CA GLU A 86 10.01 18.34 -3.10
C GLU A 86 9.27 19.68 -3.01
N THR A 87 8.05 19.73 -3.54
CA THR A 87 7.22 20.96 -3.59
C THR A 87 6.30 21.13 -2.37
N LEU A 88 6.25 20.16 -1.43
CA LEU A 88 5.42 20.27 -0.22
C LEU A 88 5.81 21.48 0.63
N GLN A 89 4.83 22.33 0.94
CA GLN A 89 4.98 23.46 1.84
C GLN A 89 5.19 22.98 3.29
N GLU A 90 5.65 23.85 4.18
CA GLU A 90 6.01 23.49 5.56
C GLU A 90 4.85 22.81 6.32
N ASP A 91 3.63 23.31 6.15
CA ASP A 91 2.41 22.83 6.80
C ASP A 91 1.67 21.72 6.03
N GLU A 92 2.19 21.32 4.86
CA GLU A 92 1.61 20.26 4.03
C GLU A 92 2.21 18.89 4.37
N ILE A 93 1.38 17.85 4.24
CA ILE A 93 1.75 16.45 4.43
C ILE A 93 1.44 15.69 3.15
N GLY A 94 2.43 15.01 2.60
CA GLY A 94 2.26 14.14 1.43
C GLY A 94 1.51 12.86 1.79
N ALA A 95 0.53 12.49 0.99
CA ALA A 95 -0.24 11.25 1.08
C ALA A 95 0.14 10.33 -0.09
N LEU A 96 0.86 9.25 0.20
CA LEU A 96 1.25 8.23 -0.76
C LEU A 96 0.27 7.06 -0.69
N LEU A 97 -0.43 6.76 -1.76
CA LEU A 97 -1.33 5.60 -1.82
C LEU A 97 -0.55 4.34 -2.13
N THR A 98 -0.73 3.30 -1.32
CA THR A 98 -0.04 2.02 -1.46
C THR A 98 -1.02 0.85 -1.53
N LEU A 99 -0.60 -0.27 -2.12
CA LEU A 99 -1.36 -1.52 -2.13
C LEU A 99 -0.59 -2.56 -1.33
N GLU A 100 -1.22 -3.16 -0.32
CA GLU A 100 -0.64 -4.22 0.51
C GLU A 100 -1.25 -5.58 0.15
N GLY A 101 -0.48 -6.37 -0.59
CA GLY A 101 -0.95 -7.59 -1.23
C GLY A 101 -1.72 -7.34 -2.53
N VAL A 102 -1.36 -8.08 -3.57
CA VAL A 102 -1.99 -7.91 -4.89
C VAL A 102 -3.26 -8.73 -5.07
N ASP A 103 -3.83 -9.23 -4.00
CA ASP A 103 -5.05 -10.05 -4.01
C ASP A 103 -6.25 -9.34 -4.67
N ALA A 104 -6.29 -8.02 -4.58
CA ALA A 104 -7.34 -7.20 -5.20
C ALA A 104 -7.43 -7.38 -6.72
N ILE A 105 -6.30 -7.59 -7.38
CA ILE A 105 -6.27 -7.66 -8.85
C ILE A 105 -6.47 -9.09 -9.40
N GLY A 106 -6.36 -10.13 -8.54
CA GLY A 106 -6.36 -11.52 -8.99
C GLY A 106 -5.21 -11.76 -9.98
N ASN A 107 -5.52 -12.27 -11.16
CA ASN A 107 -4.56 -12.48 -12.26
C ASN A 107 -4.73 -11.47 -13.42
N ASP A 108 -5.28 -10.31 -13.15
CA ASP A 108 -5.61 -9.30 -14.18
C ASP A 108 -4.77 -8.03 -14.02
N ILE A 109 -3.70 -7.94 -14.80
CA ILE A 109 -2.80 -6.77 -14.83
C ILE A 109 -3.51 -5.47 -15.22
N LYS A 110 -4.66 -5.53 -15.92
CA LYS A 110 -5.44 -4.33 -16.24
C LYS A 110 -6.03 -3.69 -15.00
N LYS A 111 -6.46 -4.50 -14.03
CA LYS A 111 -6.89 -3.99 -12.71
C LYS A 111 -5.75 -3.28 -12.00
N PHE A 112 -4.53 -3.80 -12.09
CA PHE A 112 -3.35 -3.16 -11.55
C PHE A 112 -3.08 -1.80 -12.21
N SER A 113 -3.14 -1.74 -13.54
CA SER A 113 -3.05 -0.48 -14.29
C SER A 113 -4.11 0.55 -13.85
N ILE A 114 -5.35 0.12 -13.56
CA ILE A 114 -6.40 1.01 -13.02
C ILE A 114 -5.99 1.56 -11.66
N LEU A 115 -5.49 0.72 -10.74
CA LEU A 115 -5.03 1.17 -9.42
C LEU A 115 -3.87 2.18 -9.53
N TYR A 116 -2.94 1.95 -10.47
CA TYR A 116 -1.89 2.93 -10.78
C TYR A 116 -2.47 4.27 -11.25
N GLN A 117 -3.45 4.28 -12.18
CA GLN A 117 -4.12 5.50 -12.61
C GLN A 117 -4.84 6.21 -11.45
N LEU A 118 -5.40 5.45 -10.52
CA LEU A 118 -5.99 5.96 -9.28
C LEU A 118 -4.98 6.45 -8.24
N GLY A 119 -3.68 6.36 -8.51
CA GLY A 119 -2.65 6.98 -7.67
C GLY A 119 -1.81 6.03 -6.83
N VAL A 120 -1.99 4.72 -6.92
CA VAL A 120 -1.10 3.75 -6.24
C VAL A 120 0.33 3.91 -6.76
N ARG A 121 1.32 4.04 -5.86
CA ARG A 121 2.74 4.25 -6.19
C ARG A 121 3.70 3.32 -5.45
N SER A 122 3.18 2.49 -4.54
CA SER A 122 3.95 1.45 -3.87
C SER A 122 3.10 0.19 -3.75
N VAL A 123 3.71 -0.97 -3.96
CA VAL A 123 3.01 -2.25 -3.98
C VAL A 123 3.79 -3.31 -3.23
N GLY A 124 3.20 -3.83 -2.15
CA GLY A 124 3.58 -5.09 -1.53
C GLY A 124 2.94 -6.24 -2.29
N LEU A 125 3.73 -7.23 -2.71
CA LEU A 125 3.21 -8.33 -3.52
C LEU A 125 2.29 -9.26 -2.73
N THR A 126 2.59 -9.46 -1.45
CA THR A 126 1.82 -10.31 -0.54
C THR A 126 1.54 -9.60 0.78
N TRP A 127 0.55 -10.06 1.48
CA TRP A 127 0.51 -10.03 2.93
C TRP A 127 1.19 -11.31 3.47
N ASN A 128 0.74 -11.88 4.58
CA ASN A 128 1.41 -13.00 5.26
C ASN A 128 1.35 -14.35 4.51
N ASN A 129 0.30 -14.59 3.72
CA ASN A 129 0.06 -15.85 3.02
C ASN A 129 0.51 -15.79 1.56
N ALA A 130 0.50 -16.94 0.88
CA ALA A 130 0.72 -16.99 -0.55
C ALA A 130 -0.46 -16.40 -1.32
N ASN A 131 -0.15 -15.75 -2.44
CA ASN A 131 -1.12 -15.37 -3.45
C ASN A 131 -0.60 -15.71 -4.86
N LEU A 132 -1.21 -15.13 -5.91
CA LEU A 132 -0.80 -15.42 -7.29
C LEU A 132 0.57 -14.82 -7.66
N ALA A 133 1.10 -13.86 -6.90
CA ALA A 133 2.37 -13.19 -7.19
C ALA A 133 3.57 -13.83 -6.47
N ALA A 134 3.42 -14.24 -5.21
CA ALA A 134 4.53 -14.76 -4.41
C ALA A 134 4.02 -15.47 -3.15
N ASP A 135 4.94 -16.05 -2.39
CA ASP A 135 4.69 -16.51 -1.04
C ASP A 135 5.00 -15.43 -0.02
N GLY A 136 4.08 -15.23 0.93
CA GLY A 136 4.26 -14.38 2.09
C GLY A 136 5.07 -15.03 3.21
N ALA A 137 5.42 -14.26 4.24
CA ALA A 137 6.31 -14.67 5.34
C ALA A 137 5.76 -15.84 6.18
N GLN A 138 4.45 -16.04 6.23
CA GLN A 138 3.82 -17.15 6.97
C GLN A 138 3.55 -18.38 6.09
N GLU A 139 3.80 -18.30 4.78
CA GLU A 139 3.64 -19.46 3.90
C GLU A 139 4.78 -20.47 4.10
N LYS A 140 4.45 -21.65 4.60
CA LYS A 140 5.43 -22.69 4.94
C LYS A 140 6.25 -23.19 3.75
N ARG A 141 5.68 -23.14 2.55
CA ARG A 141 6.35 -23.55 1.31
C ARG A 141 7.56 -22.66 1.01
N GLY A 142 7.45 -21.35 1.29
CA GLY A 142 8.53 -20.40 1.09
C GLY A 142 9.04 -20.34 -0.35
N ALA A 143 8.16 -20.46 -1.34
CA ALA A 143 8.50 -20.31 -2.75
C ALA A 143 8.72 -18.81 -3.08
N GLY A 144 9.45 -18.55 -4.18
CA GLY A 144 9.76 -17.20 -4.61
C GLY A 144 8.64 -16.53 -5.39
N LEU A 145 9.02 -15.62 -6.27
CA LEU A 145 8.11 -14.99 -7.22
C LEU A 145 7.53 -16.02 -8.18
N THR A 146 6.26 -15.80 -8.55
CA THR A 146 5.66 -16.44 -9.71
C THR A 146 5.93 -15.60 -10.96
N SER A 147 5.66 -16.15 -12.17
CA SER A 147 5.73 -15.38 -13.41
C SER A 147 4.82 -14.14 -13.38
N PHE A 148 3.66 -14.23 -12.69
CA PHE A 148 2.78 -13.08 -12.50
C PHE A 148 3.38 -12.05 -11.54
N GLY A 149 4.07 -12.50 -10.48
CA GLY A 149 4.82 -11.61 -9.60
C GLY A 149 5.93 -10.86 -10.34
N GLU A 150 6.66 -11.53 -11.22
CA GLU A 150 7.67 -10.91 -12.08
C GLU A 150 7.05 -9.87 -13.03
N GLU A 151 5.87 -10.14 -13.60
CA GLU A 151 5.13 -9.19 -14.44
C GLU A 151 4.76 -7.92 -13.65
N ILE A 152 4.29 -8.06 -12.40
CA ILE A 152 3.99 -6.92 -11.53
C ILE A 152 5.25 -6.11 -11.23
N VAL A 153 6.38 -6.76 -10.89
CA VAL A 153 7.65 -6.05 -10.64
C VAL A 153 8.15 -5.34 -11.90
N ALA A 154 7.99 -5.96 -13.08
CA ALA A 154 8.32 -5.32 -14.36
C ALA A 154 7.47 -4.06 -14.60
N PHE A 155 6.16 -4.14 -14.33
CA PHE A 155 5.26 -2.99 -14.39
C PHE A 155 5.71 -1.88 -13.42
N ASN A 156 6.03 -2.22 -12.17
CA ASN A 156 6.53 -1.26 -11.19
C ASN A 156 7.83 -0.56 -11.68
N ASN A 157 8.76 -1.32 -12.26
CA ASN A 157 10.00 -0.81 -12.80
C ASN A 157 9.77 0.18 -13.96
N GLU A 158 8.84 -0.13 -14.86
CA GLU A 158 8.49 0.72 -16.00
C GLU A 158 7.87 2.03 -15.54
N HIS A 159 6.96 1.96 -14.56
CA HIS A 159 6.20 3.10 -14.06
C HIS A 159 6.85 3.80 -12.86
N LYS A 160 8.10 3.46 -12.50
CA LYS A 160 8.86 4.03 -11.37
C LYS A 160 8.11 3.95 -10.04
N MET A 161 7.40 2.84 -9.83
CA MET A 161 6.71 2.53 -8.59
C MET A 161 7.62 1.77 -7.64
N PHE A 162 7.39 1.93 -6.33
CA PHE A 162 8.07 1.11 -5.34
C PHE A 162 7.52 -0.32 -5.33
N THR A 163 8.43 -1.31 -5.24
CA THR A 163 8.09 -2.68 -4.89
C THR A 163 8.44 -2.89 -3.42
N ASP A 164 7.42 -3.03 -2.58
CA ASP A 164 7.59 -3.21 -1.14
C ASP A 164 7.85 -4.69 -0.84
N VAL A 165 8.95 -4.96 -0.16
CA VAL A 165 9.38 -6.32 0.21
C VAL A 165 8.87 -6.74 1.60
N SER A 166 8.13 -5.88 2.30
CA SER A 166 7.47 -6.24 3.54
C SER A 166 6.53 -7.42 3.31
N HIS A 167 6.41 -8.30 4.30
CA HIS A 167 5.60 -9.53 4.27
C HIS A 167 6.06 -10.63 3.31
N LEU A 168 7.05 -10.44 2.47
CA LEU A 168 7.56 -11.52 1.61
C LEU A 168 8.26 -12.60 2.42
N CYS A 169 8.14 -13.86 2.00
CA CYS A 169 9.04 -14.91 2.47
C CYS A 169 10.47 -14.62 2.00
N GLU A 170 11.47 -15.22 2.67
CA GLU A 170 12.89 -14.92 2.40
C GLU A 170 13.27 -15.10 0.93
N LYS A 171 12.80 -16.18 0.29
CA LYS A 171 13.11 -16.43 -1.11
C LYS A 171 12.50 -15.38 -2.03
N ALA A 172 11.22 -15.03 -1.84
CA ALA A 172 10.57 -13.99 -2.63
C ALA A 172 11.22 -12.62 -2.41
N PHE A 173 11.67 -12.31 -1.20
CA PHE A 173 12.46 -11.11 -0.92
C PHE A 173 13.70 -11.03 -1.82
N TRP A 174 14.51 -12.09 -1.88
CA TRP A 174 15.72 -12.08 -2.70
C TRP A 174 15.42 -12.09 -4.21
N ASP A 175 14.34 -12.78 -4.63
CA ASP A 175 13.89 -12.73 -6.03
C ASP A 175 13.54 -11.28 -6.43
N VAL A 176 12.79 -10.54 -5.58
CA VAL A 176 12.46 -9.12 -5.82
C VAL A 176 13.73 -8.27 -5.83
N MET A 177 14.64 -8.45 -4.86
CA MET A 177 15.89 -7.67 -4.81
C MET A 177 16.75 -7.82 -6.05
N ASN A 178 16.66 -8.95 -6.75
CA ASN A 178 17.39 -9.20 -7.99
C ASN A 178 16.78 -8.49 -9.21
N VAL A 179 15.48 -8.16 -9.20
CA VAL A 179 14.77 -7.68 -10.40
C VAL A 179 14.12 -6.30 -10.22
N ALA A 180 13.82 -5.87 -8.99
CA ALA A 180 13.20 -4.58 -8.72
C ALA A 180 14.22 -3.44 -8.81
N LYS A 181 13.85 -2.36 -9.52
CA LYS A 181 14.65 -1.12 -9.60
C LYS A 181 14.44 -0.21 -8.38
N TYR A 182 13.27 -0.29 -7.77
CA TYR A 182 12.85 0.59 -6.67
C TYR A 182 12.30 -0.23 -5.49
N PRO A 183 13.13 -1.13 -4.88
CA PRO A 183 12.69 -1.90 -3.73
C PRO A 183 12.65 -1.03 -2.47
N ILE A 184 11.65 -1.24 -1.61
CA ILE A 184 11.56 -0.66 -0.28
C ILE A 184 11.10 -1.71 0.73
N ALA A 185 11.37 -1.47 2.01
CA ALA A 185 10.76 -2.18 3.13
C ALA A 185 9.99 -1.15 3.97
N SER A 186 8.67 -1.07 3.76
CA SER A 186 7.84 -0.05 4.39
C SER A 186 7.64 -0.27 5.89
N HIS A 187 7.55 -1.54 6.32
CA HIS A 187 7.34 -1.94 7.72
C HIS A 187 7.86 -3.37 7.95
N SER A 188 9.13 -3.50 8.25
CA SER A 188 9.79 -4.78 8.50
C SER A 188 10.58 -4.75 9.81
N ASN A 189 10.65 -5.88 10.49
CA ASN A 189 11.47 -6.05 11.68
C ASN A 189 12.79 -6.76 11.40
N SER A 190 13.75 -6.57 12.28
CA SER A 190 14.98 -7.39 12.29
C SER A 190 14.63 -8.83 12.65
N ARG A 191 15.27 -9.78 11.99
CA ARG A 191 15.17 -11.23 12.31
C ARG A 191 15.48 -11.53 13.77
N ALA A 192 16.28 -10.71 14.44
CA ALA A 192 16.61 -10.88 15.86
C ALA A 192 15.44 -10.56 16.81
N ILE A 193 14.37 -9.96 16.32
CA ILE A 193 13.18 -9.59 17.11
C ILE A 193 12.01 -10.55 16.88
N MET A 194 12.08 -11.36 15.81
CA MET A 194 11.04 -12.30 15.40
C MET A 194 11.31 -13.71 15.90
#